data_87c767ecce6313e6aec7486fef99bb60
#
_entry.id   87c767ecce6313e6aec7486fef99bb60
#
_cell.length_a   1.000
_cell.length_b   1.000
_cell.length_c   1.000
_cell.angle_alpha   90.00
_cell.angle_beta   90.00
_cell.angle_gamma   90.00
#
_symmetry.space_group_name_H-M   'P 1'
#
loop_
_entity.id
_entity.type
_entity.pdbx_description
1 polymer ?
#
loop_
_entity_poly.entity_id
_entity_poly.type
_entity_poly.pdbx_seq_one_letter_code
_entity_poly.pdbx_strand_id
1 'polypeptide(L)'
;VNSLSDNFVKVAETKDIGPSSMKAVEVEGEKVCIINADGNYYAIGNVCTHVGGPLNEGTLEGYEVECPWHGSKFDIRTGNATKPPAVRAVPKYEVKIDSNDILVRKQK
;
A
#
# COMPACT_ATOMS: atom_id res chain seq x y z
N VAL A 1 20.15 1.87 17.97
CA VAL A 1 21.19 1.47 17.10
C VAL A 1 20.68 0.66 15.95
N ASN A 2 20.20 -0.50 16.21
CA ASN A 2 19.75 -1.35 15.14
C ASN A 2 18.53 -0.79 14.45
N SER A 3 17.73 -0.10 15.20
CA SER A 3 16.55 0.50 14.61
C SER A 3 16.91 1.48 13.52
N LEU A 4 18.13 1.99 13.56
CA LEU A 4 18.55 2.94 12.53
C LEU A 4 18.62 2.31 11.16
N SER A 5 19.08 1.07 11.10
CA SER A 5 19.19 0.41 9.81
C SER A 5 17.84 -0.01 9.28
N ASP A 6 16.85 -0.11 10.14
CA ASP A 6 15.53 -0.54 9.70
C ASP A 6 14.75 0.57 9.02
N ASN A 7 14.82 1.76 9.56
CA ASN A 7 14.09 2.90 9.02
C ASN A 7 12.58 2.66 8.92
N PHE A 8 12.08 1.68 9.65
CA PHE A 8 10.65 1.42 9.67
C PHE A 8 9.94 2.47 10.48
N VAL A 9 8.77 2.88 10.02
CA VAL A 9 7.96 3.90 10.67
C VAL A 9 6.61 3.29 10.98
N LYS A 10 6.16 3.44 12.23
CA LYS A 10 4.82 2.99 12.59
C LYS A 10 3.80 3.89 11.93
N VAL A 11 2.85 3.31 11.21
CA VAL A 11 1.83 4.06 10.49
C VAL A 11 0.41 3.75 10.94
N ALA A 12 0.21 2.59 11.56
CA ALA A 12 -1.12 2.18 12.00
C ALA A 12 -0.99 1.00 12.94
N GLU A 13 -2.13 0.53 13.43
CA GLU A 13 -2.19 -0.69 14.21
C GLU A 13 -3.04 -1.70 13.47
N THR A 14 -2.82 -2.97 13.74
CA THR A 14 -3.54 -4.02 13.02
C THR A 14 -5.04 -3.93 13.20
N LYS A 15 -5.49 -3.42 14.34
CA LYS A 15 -6.93 -3.26 14.59
C LYS A 15 -7.56 -2.17 13.73
N ASP A 16 -6.73 -1.29 13.15
CA ASP A 16 -7.23 -0.18 12.34
C ASP A 16 -7.63 -0.61 10.94
N ILE A 17 -7.12 -1.74 10.49
CA ILE A 17 -7.32 -2.18 9.11
C ILE A 17 -7.79 -3.63 9.12
N GLY A 18 -9.10 -3.81 8.99
CA GLY A 18 -9.68 -5.15 8.97
C GLY A 18 -9.39 -5.90 7.69
N PRO A 19 -9.76 -7.18 7.63
CA PRO A 19 -9.54 -7.99 6.42
C PRO A 19 -10.19 -7.36 5.20
N SER A 20 -9.49 -7.42 4.08
CA SER A 20 -9.96 -6.85 2.81
C SER A 20 -10.20 -5.36 2.87
N SER A 21 -9.46 -4.68 3.75
CA SER A 21 -9.59 -3.22 3.91
C SER A 21 -8.28 -2.55 3.56
N MET A 22 -8.38 -1.25 3.28
CA MET A 22 -7.25 -0.42 2.91
C MET A 22 -7.31 0.89 3.66
N LYS A 23 -6.13 1.45 3.95
CA LYS A 23 -6.05 2.74 4.64
C LYS A 23 -4.90 3.54 4.07
N ALA A 24 -5.15 4.82 3.81
CA ALA A 24 -4.09 5.72 3.36
C ALA A 24 -3.38 6.30 4.57
N VAL A 25 -2.05 6.30 4.50
CA VAL A 25 -1.22 6.92 5.51
C VAL A 25 -0.16 7.74 4.81
N GLU A 26 0.60 8.51 5.57
CA GLU A 26 1.66 9.33 4.99
C GLU A 26 2.99 8.88 5.56
N VAL A 27 3.96 8.63 4.67
CA VAL A 27 5.30 8.21 5.04
C VAL A 27 6.27 9.15 4.35
N GLU A 28 7.00 9.94 5.14
CA GLU A 28 7.99 10.88 4.61
C GLU A 28 7.42 11.75 3.50
N GLY A 29 6.21 12.23 3.72
CA GLY A 29 5.58 13.15 2.78
C GLY A 29 4.87 12.49 1.62
N GLU A 30 4.91 11.17 1.53
CA GLU A 30 4.26 10.46 0.43
C GLU A 30 3.05 9.67 0.93
N LYS A 31 2.02 9.61 0.12
CA LYS A 31 0.82 8.88 0.48
C LYS A 31 1.01 7.41 0.15
N VAL A 32 0.72 6.57 1.14
CA VAL A 32 0.92 5.13 1.04
C VAL A 32 -0.38 4.43 1.40
N CYS A 33 -0.70 3.41 0.63
CA CYS A 33 -1.88 2.59 0.87
C CYS A 33 -1.46 1.33 1.62
N ILE A 34 -2.00 1.16 2.83
CA ILE A 34 -1.77 -0.04 3.62
C ILE A 34 -2.95 -0.97 3.37
N ILE A 35 -2.66 -2.20 3.00
CA ILE A 35 -3.69 -3.15 2.57
C ILE A 35 -3.63 -4.39 3.43
N ASN A 36 -4.77 -4.78 3.97
CA ASN A 36 -4.91 -6.06 4.67
C ASN A 36 -5.59 -7.01 3.71
N ALA A 37 -4.80 -7.88 3.08
CA ALA A 37 -5.32 -8.87 2.15
C ALA A 37 -5.41 -10.19 2.89
N ASP A 38 -6.57 -10.41 3.50
CA ASP A 38 -6.86 -11.66 4.18
C ASP A 38 -5.85 -11.99 5.28
N GLY A 39 -5.49 -10.97 6.06
CA GLY A 39 -4.58 -11.14 7.18
C GLY A 39 -3.13 -10.85 6.87
N ASN A 40 -2.80 -10.66 5.61
CA ASN A 40 -1.45 -10.29 5.20
C ASN A 40 -1.42 -8.83 4.83
N TYR A 41 -0.40 -8.11 5.30
CA TYR A 41 -0.33 -6.66 5.11
C TYR A 41 0.65 -6.31 4.01
N TYR A 42 0.22 -5.40 3.14
CA TYR A 42 1.03 -4.91 2.04
C TYR A 42 0.95 -3.39 2.01
N ALA A 43 1.95 -2.76 1.41
CA ALA A 43 1.98 -1.31 1.30
C ALA A 43 2.51 -0.91 -0.06
N ILE A 44 1.76 -0.07 -0.75
CA ILE A 44 2.15 0.48 -2.05
C ILE A 44 1.80 1.95 -2.06
N GLY A 45 2.35 2.69 -3.02
CA GLY A 45 1.97 4.09 -3.17
C GLY A 45 0.48 4.20 -3.38
N ASN A 46 -0.13 5.23 -2.82
CA ASN A 46 -1.58 5.41 -2.87
C ASN A 46 -2.07 6.18 -4.08
N VAL A 47 -1.16 6.67 -4.91
CA VAL A 47 -1.52 7.52 -6.03
C VAL A 47 -1.40 6.75 -7.33
N CYS A 48 -2.53 6.61 -8.03
CA CYS A 48 -2.55 5.90 -9.31
C CYS A 48 -1.62 6.60 -10.30
N THR A 49 -0.76 5.84 -10.96
CA THR A 49 0.24 6.43 -11.85
C THR A 49 -0.34 6.99 -13.14
N HIS A 50 -1.59 6.65 -13.45
CA HIS A 50 -2.23 7.19 -14.64
C HIS A 50 -2.80 8.59 -14.41
N VAL A 51 -3.66 8.73 -13.38
CA VAL A 51 -4.36 10.01 -13.18
C VAL A 51 -4.30 10.53 -11.76
N GLY A 52 -3.54 9.89 -10.90
CA GLY A 52 -3.42 10.37 -9.53
C GLY A 52 -4.57 9.99 -8.61
N GLY A 53 -5.40 9.03 -9.01
CA GLY A 53 -6.53 8.63 -8.18
C GLY A 53 -6.09 7.95 -6.89
N PRO A 54 -6.89 8.08 -5.83
CA PRO A 54 -6.55 7.51 -4.52
C PRO A 54 -6.87 6.02 -4.47
N LEU A 55 -5.84 5.19 -4.47
CA LEU A 55 -6.04 3.75 -4.52
C LEU A 55 -6.77 3.21 -3.30
N ASN A 56 -6.60 3.86 -2.14
CA ASN A 56 -7.28 3.40 -0.94
C ASN A 56 -8.80 3.52 -1.02
N GLU A 57 -9.30 4.31 -1.95
CA GLU A 57 -10.74 4.46 -2.15
C GLU A 57 -11.25 3.56 -3.26
N GLY A 58 -10.38 2.75 -3.84
CA GLY A 58 -10.77 1.83 -4.88
C GLY A 58 -11.23 0.50 -4.31
N THR A 59 -11.14 -0.53 -5.13
CA THR A 59 -11.62 -1.86 -4.78
C THR A 59 -10.46 -2.82 -4.72
N LEU A 60 -10.43 -3.63 -3.65
CA LEU A 60 -9.43 -4.68 -3.51
C LEU A 60 -10.06 -6.00 -3.92
N GLU A 61 -9.40 -6.70 -4.83
CA GLU A 61 -9.89 -7.97 -5.33
C GLU A 61 -8.70 -8.92 -5.39
N GLY A 62 -8.65 -9.88 -4.48
CA GLY A 62 -7.50 -10.77 -4.40
C GLY A 62 -6.25 -9.98 -4.06
N TYR A 63 -5.27 -10.02 -4.96
CA TYR A 63 -4.02 -9.26 -4.79
C TYR A 63 -3.94 -8.06 -5.71
N GLU A 64 -5.09 -7.58 -6.20
CA GLU A 64 -5.11 -6.41 -7.08
C GLU A 64 -6.00 -5.34 -6.49
N VAL A 65 -5.52 -4.09 -6.58
CA VAL A 65 -6.33 -2.94 -6.20
C VAL A 65 -6.70 -2.18 -7.46
N GLU A 66 -7.97 -1.82 -7.57
CA GLU A 66 -8.47 -1.10 -8.74
C GLU A 66 -8.63 0.37 -8.40
N CYS A 67 -8.05 1.24 -9.24
CA CYS A 67 -8.18 2.67 -9.09
C CYS A 67 -9.64 3.07 -9.33
N PRO A 68 -10.23 3.89 -8.45
CA PRO A 68 -11.65 4.24 -8.59
C PRO A 68 -11.96 5.14 -9.76
N TRP A 69 -10.92 5.76 -10.36
CA TRP A 69 -11.20 6.75 -11.39
C TRP A 69 -11.28 6.17 -12.80
N HIS A 70 -10.39 5.28 -13.19
CA HIS A 70 -10.42 4.76 -14.57
C HIS A 70 -10.21 3.26 -14.64
N GLY A 71 -10.26 2.58 -13.51
CA GLY A 71 -10.22 1.13 -13.51
C GLY A 71 -8.84 0.49 -13.69
N SER A 72 -7.78 1.28 -13.61
CA SER A 72 -6.43 0.70 -13.62
C SER A 72 -6.24 -0.21 -12.41
N LYS A 73 -5.51 -1.30 -12.58
CA LYS A 73 -5.27 -2.23 -11.49
C LYS A 73 -3.78 -2.37 -11.22
N PHE A 74 -3.46 -2.61 -9.96
CA PHE A 74 -2.08 -2.77 -9.52
C PHE A 74 -1.98 -3.98 -8.61
N ASP A 75 -0.90 -4.75 -8.78
CA ASP A 75 -0.62 -5.89 -7.91
C ASP A 75 -0.05 -5.37 -6.60
N ILE A 76 -0.73 -5.66 -5.48
CA ILE A 76 -0.32 -5.12 -4.19
C ILE A 76 0.98 -5.73 -3.68
N ARG A 77 1.39 -6.88 -4.24
CA ARG A 77 2.62 -7.54 -3.82
C ARG A 77 3.85 -6.94 -4.47
N THR A 78 3.69 -6.30 -5.62
CA THR A 78 4.83 -5.78 -6.37
C THR A 78 4.71 -4.32 -6.74
N GLY A 79 3.49 -3.79 -6.77
CA GLY A 79 3.24 -2.43 -7.24
C GLY A 79 3.07 -2.33 -8.75
N ASN A 80 3.22 -3.44 -9.47
CA ASN A 80 3.14 -3.40 -10.92
C ASN A 80 1.73 -3.13 -11.39
N ALA A 81 1.61 -2.34 -12.48
CA ALA A 81 0.31 -2.13 -13.11
C ALA A 81 -0.08 -3.41 -13.83
N THR A 82 -1.30 -3.90 -13.56
CA THR A 82 -1.78 -5.14 -14.15
C THR A 82 -2.92 -4.92 -15.12
N LYS A 83 -3.47 -3.69 -15.15
CA LYS A 83 -4.55 -3.38 -16.08
C LYS A 83 -4.44 -1.93 -16.53
N PRO A 84 -4.51 -1.67 -17.85
CA PRO A 84 -4.51 -0.30 -18.34
C PRO A 84 -5.73 0.48 -17.84
N PRO A 85 -5.73 1.80 -17.88
CA PRO A 85 -4.77 2.62 -18.62
C PRO A 85 -3.42 2.86 -17.95
N ALA A 86 -3.26 2.53 -16.67
CA ALA A 86 -1.96 2.70 -16.04
C ALA A 86 -0.98 1.68 -16.58
N VAL A 87 0.23 2.12 -16.88
CA VAL A 87 1.29 1.24 -17.38
C VAL A 87 2.53 1.29 -16.50
N ARG A 88 2.59 2.21 -15.54
CA ARG A 88 3.73 2.36 -14.66
C ARG A 88 3.41 1.83 -13.28
N ALA A 89 4.39 1.22 -12.64
CA ALA A 89 4.21 0.69 -11.30
C ALA A 89 4.08 1.83 -10.29
N VAL A 90 3.38 1.55 -9.18
CA VAL A 90 3.42 2.43 -8.02
C VAL A 90 4.57 1.97 -7.13
N PRO A 91 5.11 2.87 -6.28
CA PRO A 91 6.18 2.46 -5.37
C PRO A 91 5.73 1.34 -4.46
N LYS A 92 6.66 0.46 -4.14
CA LYS A 92 6.42 -0.64 -3.22
C LYS A 92 7.09 -0.33 -1.89
N TYR A 93 6.41 -0.62 -0.80
CA TYR A 93 6.95 -0.42 0.54
C TYR A 93 7.06 -1.75 1.26
N GLU A 94 8.03 -1.85 2.16
CA GLU A 94 8.16 -3.04 2.99
C GLU A 94 7.29 -2.88 4.21
N VAL A 95 6.69 -3.98 4.65
CA VAL A 95 5.81 -3.98 5.82
C VAL A 95 6.36 -4.91 6.87
N LYS A 96 6.35 -4.45 8.11
CA LYS A 96 6.75 -5.27 9.24
C LYS A 96 5.68 -5.15 10.31
N ILE A 97 5.27 -6.28 10.85
CA ILE A 97 4.29 -6.31 11.94
C ILE A 97 5.04 -6.60 13.23
N ASP A 98 4.92 -5.70 14.20
CA ASP A 98 5.56 -5.86 15.51
C ASP A 98 4.45 -5.79 16.55
N SER A 99 4.11 -6.94 17.12
CA SER A 99 2.92 -7.07 17.98
C SER A 99 1.70 -6.62 17.22
N ASN A 100 1.12 -5.48 17.58
CA ASN A 100 -0.04 -4.98 16.87
C ASN A 100 0.27 -3.75 16.03
N ASP A 101 1.54 -3.42 15.91
CA ASP A 101 1.96 -2.22 15.17
C ASP A 101 2.29 -2.58 13.74
N ILE A 102 1.83 -1.74 12.81
CA ILE A 102 2.15 -1.86 11.40
C ILE A 102 3.23 -0.82 11.09
N LEU A 103 4.38 -1.32 10.65
CA LEU A 103 5.51 -0.46 10.32
C LEU A 103 5.83 -0.62 8.86
N VAL A 104 6.21 0.47 8.22
CA VAL A 104 6.57 0.45 6.80
C VAL A 104 7.84 1.23 6.57
N ARG A 105 8.52 0.88 5.47
CA ARG A 105 9.63 1.67 4.98
C ARG A 105 9.67 1.54 3.47
N LYS A 106 10.23 2.54 2.82
CA LYS A 106 10.32 2.54 1.37
C LYS A 106 11.28 1.45 0.92
N GLN A 107 10.84 0.67 -0.05
CA GLN A 107 11.66 -0.38 -0.62
C GLN A 107 12.58 0.24 -1.67
N LYS A 108 13.85 -0.10 -1.59
CA LYS A 108 14.83 0.42 -2.52
C LYS A 108 14.84 -0.34 -3.82
#